data_415d499c718818f545f4483d2238f26d
#
_entry.id   415d499c718818f545f4483d2238f26d
#
_cell.length_a   1.000
_cell.length_b   1.000
_cell.length_c   1.000
_cell.angle_alpha   90.00
_cell.angle_beta   90.00
_cell.angle_gamma   90.00
#
_symmetry.space_group_name_H-M   'P 1'
#
loop_
_entity.id
_entity.type
_entity.pdbx_description
1 polymer ?
#
loop_
_entity_poly.entity_id
_entity_poly.type
_entity_poly.pdbx_seq_one_letter_code
_entity_poly.pdbx_strand_id
1 'polypeptide(L)'
;MKPTLKQWLTVARNFIIELPLEILAFFIVPIALLFAKESDDHLPRCFRWFEDADDYYDGQSAAINGDGGWRREHFPPPKNRTYFARLCWLLRNRIGYFSVKYLGVKVLDVQPSSVVTYGDVLITQNKGRKSGFCKVECRLKDGRERFGYYREIRYKGFLSGFYCRIYVGWKLMDIAGANPENWHEFIEDGDKKVLKTVWAFHPLKRVKQ
;
A
#
# COMPACT_ATOMS: atom_id res chain seq x y z
N MET A 1 -5.03 -3.56 20.91
CA MET A 1 -6.19 -4.29 20.38
C MET A 1 -5.75 -5.05 19.13
N LYS A 2 -6.17 -6.31 18.95
CA LYS A 2 -5.80 -7.12 17.78
C LYS A 2 -6.98 -7.18 16.79
N PRO A 3 -6.76 -7.53 15.50
CA PRO A 3 -7.86 -7.81 14.59
C PRO A 3 -8.74 -8.95 15.09
N THR A 4 -10.05 -8.88 14.85
CA THR A 4 -11.02 -9.94 15.15
C THR A 4 -10.89 -11.10 14.17
N LEU A 5 -11.50 -12.24 14.48
CA LEU A 5 -11.53 -13.39 13.57
C LEU A 5 -12.16 -13.01 12.20
N LYS A 6 -13.27 -12.25 12.20
CA LYS A 6 -13.92 -11.76 10.97
C LYS A 6 -12.96 -10.91 10.12
N GLN A 7 -12.15 -10.07 10.76
CA GLN A 7 -11.15 -9.26 10.09
C GLN A 7 -10.02 -10.11 9.50
N TRP A 8 -9.54 -11.11 10.23
CA TRP A 8 -8.56 -12.07 9.71
C TRP A 8 -9.09 -12.89 8.53
N LEU A 9 -10.34 -13.32 8.56
CA LEU A 9 -10.97 -13.99 7.41
C LEU A 9 -11.06 -13.08 6.19
N THR A 10 -11.31 -11.80 6.40
CA THR A 10 -11.28 -10.81 5.31
C THR A 10 -9.88 -10.65 4.69
N VAL A 11 -8.84 -10.61 5.53
CA VAL A 11 -7.44 -10.58 5.05
C VAL A 11 -7.12 -11.86 4.26
N ALA A 12 -7.50 -13.03 4.79
CA ALA A 12 -7.27 -14.30 4.12
C ALA A 12 -7.98 -14.37 2.76
N ARG A 13 -9.23 -13.90 2.68
CA ARG A 13 -9.96 -13.81 1.41
C ARG A 13 -9.22 -12.93 0.40
N ASN A 14 -8.83 -11.72 0.78
CA ASN A 14 -8.11 -10.81 -0.11
C ASN A 14 -6.78 -11.41 -0.56
N PHE A 15 -6.03 -12.03 0.36
CA PHE A 15 -4.80 -12.75 0.06
C PHE A 15 -5.00 -13.87 -0.97
N ILE A 16 -6.05 -14.69 -0.82
CA ILE A 16 -6.37 -15.77 -1.76
C ILE A 16 -6.68 -15.21 -3.15
N ILE A 17 -7.33 -14.05 -3.24
CA ILE A 17 -7.62 -13.39 -4.52
C ILE A 17 -6.34 -12.82 -5.14
N GLU A 18 -5.49 -12.18 -4.36
CA GLU A 18 -4.30 -11.48 -4.84
C GLU A 18 -3.12 -12.43 -5.12
N LEU A 19 -2.95 -13.50 -4.34
CA LEU A 19 -1.79 -14.38 -4.42
C LEU A 19 -1.54 -14.98 -5.83
N PRO A 20 -2.55 -15.48 -6.56
CA PRO A 20 -2.32 -15.99 -7.91
C PRO A 20 -1.79 -14.91 -8.86
N LEU A 21 -2.33 -13.68 -8.77
CA LEU A 21 -1.89 -12.56 -9.58
C LEU A 21 -0.47 -12.08 -9.18
N GLU A 22 -0.16 -12.09 -7.89
CA GLU A 22 1.18 -11.81 -7.37
C GLU A 22 2.22 -12.79 -7.95
N ILE A 23 1.87 -14.07 -8.03
CA ILE A 23 2.75 -15.10 -8.63
C ILE A 23 2.86 -14.88 -10.14
N LEU A 24 1.76 -14.65 -10.83
CA LEU A 24 1.74 -14.40 -12.27
C LEU A 24 2.54 -13.14 -12.65
N ALA A 25 2.57 -12.13 -11.79
CA ALA A 25 3.32 -10.90 -12.03
C ALA A 25 4.80 -11.14 -12.30
N PHE A 26 5.43 -12.12 -11.67
CA PHE A 26 6.84 -12.45 -11.91
C PHE A 26 7.12 -12.88 -13.35
N PHE A 27 6.15 -13.45 -14.03
CA PHE A 27 6.26 -13.90 -15.41
C PHE A 27 5.72 -12.86 -16.39
N ILE A 28 4.62 -12.23 -16.06
CA ILE A 28 3.93 -11.29 -16.95
C ILE A 28 4.63 -9.93 -17.02
N VAL A 29 5.08 -9.38 -15.89
CA VAL A 29 5.68 -8.04 -15.86
C VAL A 29 6.93 -7.93 -16.75
N PRO A 30 7.90 -8.87 -16.73
CA PRO A 30 9.03 -8.82 -17.65
C PRO A 30 8.61 -8.80 -19.12
N ILE A 31 7.61 -9.61 -19.48
CA ILE A 31 7.11 -9.67 -20.85
C ILE A 31 6.38 -8.38 -21.22
N ALA A 32 5.48 -7.91 -20.35
CA ALA A 32 4.68 -6.72 -20.58
C ALA A 32 5.54 -5.47 -20.82
N LEU A 33 6.66 -5.35 -20.08
CA LEU A 33 7.61 -4.25 -20.25
C LEU A 33 8.30 -4.22 -21.60
N LEU A 34 8.44 -5.34 -22.32
CA LEU A 34 9.00 -5.36 -23.66
C LEU A 34 8.09 -4.66 -24.68
N PHE A 35 6.79 -4.54 -24.37
CA PHE A 35 5.80 -3.86 -25.20
C PHE A 35 5.51 -2.42 -24.76
N ALA A 36 6.13 -1.95 -23.69
CA ALA A 36 6.01 -0.60 -23.20
C ALA A 36 7.23 0.23 -23.61
N LYS A 37 6.99 1.36 -24.29
CA LYS A 37 8.05 2.31 -24.68
C LYS A 37 8.63 2.99 -23.43
N GLU A 38 9.83 3.53 -23.56
CA GLU A 38 10.48 4.27 -22.46
C GLU A 38 9.67 5.50 -22.03
N SER A 39 8.98 6.14 -22.98
CA SER A 39 8.11 7.30 -22.74
C SER A 39 6.79 6.97 -22.08
N ASP A 40 6.37 5.69 -22.08
CA ASP A 40 5.07 5.30 -21.58
C ASP A 40 5.04 5.35 -20.05
N ASP A 41 3.94 5.83 -19.50
CA ASP A 41 3.68 5.87 -18.06
C ASP A 41 2.88 4.66 -17.58
N HIS A 42 2.27 3.91 -18.51
CA HIS A 42 1.44 2.74 -18.25
C HIS A 42 1.87 1.52 -19.07
N LEU A 43 1.61 0.33 -18.53
CA LEU A 43 1.66 -0.90 -19.32
C LEU A 43 0.54 -0.93 -20.40
N PRO A 44 0.71 -1.68 -21.49
CA PRO A 44 -0.37 -1.94 -22.43
C PRO A 44 -1.65 -2.38 -21.73
N ARG A 45 -2.82 -1.99 -22.24
CA ARG A 45 -4.13 -2.15 -21.54
C ARG A 45 -4.39 -3.57 -21.02
N CYS A 46 -3.96 -4.60 -21.75
CA CYS A 46 -4.12 -6.00 -21.33
C CYS A 46 -3.28 -6.40 -20.13
N PHE A 47 -2.24 -5.64 -19.78
CA PHE A 47 -1.33 -5.90 -18.68
C PHE A 47 -1.48 -4.92 -17.51
N ARG A 48 -2.41 -3.97 -17.55
CA ARG A 48 -2.58 -2.93 -16.53
C ARG A 48 -2.83 -3.45 -15.11
N TRP A 49 -3.33 -4.66 -14.97
CA TRP A 49 -3.50 -5.28 -13.65
C TRP A 49 -2.19 -5.42 -12.89
N PHE A 50 -1.06 -5.46 -13.61
CA PHE A 50 0.29 -5.70 -13.09
C PHE A 50 1.12 -4.42 -12.94
N GLU A 51 0.52 -3.24 -13.06
CA GLU A 51 1.17 -1.95 -12.76
C GLU A 51 0.79 -1.47 -11.35
N ASP A 52 1.53 -0.49 -10.85
CA ASP A 52 1.17 0.19 -9.61
C ASP A 52 0.07 1.22 -9.86
N ALA A 53 -0.67 1.55 -8.81
CA ALA A 53 -1.78 2.48 -8.85
C ALA A 53 -1.48 3.81 -8.14
N ASP A 54 -0.22 4.12 -7.92
CA ASP A 54 0.18 5.32 -7.17
C ASP A 54 -0.19 6.65 -7.86
N ASP A 55 -0.59 6.62 -9.15
CA ASP A 55 -1.13 7.80 -9.85
C ASP A 55 -2.33 8.44 -9.15
N TYR A 56 -3.03 7.66 -8.32
CA TYR A 56 -4.19 8.14 -7.57
C TYR A 56 -3.82 8.87 -6.27
N TYR A 57 -2.54 8.86 -5.88
CA TYR A 57 -2.12 9.36 -4.57
C TYR A 57 -1.45 10.73 -4.61
N ASP A 58 -0.64 11.00 -5.60
CA ASP A 58 0.17 12.22 -5.65
C ASP A 58 0.16 12.91 -7.03
N GLY A 59 -0.65 12.41 -7.97
CA GLY A 59 -0.76 12.93 -9.33
C GLY A 59 0.50 12.76 -10.17
N GLN A 60 1.49 11.99 -9.68
CA GLN A 60 2.68 11.65 -10.45
C GLN A 60 2.49 10.29 -11.12
N SER A 61 2.83 10.20 -12.40
CA SER A 61 2.80 8.94 -13.13
C SER A 61 3.82 7.95 -12.59
N ALA A 62 3.40 7.17 -11.61
CA ALA A 62 4.20 6.17 -10.91
C ALA A 62 3.90 4.74 -11.36
N ALA A 63 2.93 4.54 -12.24
CA ALA A 63 2.42 3.22 -12.60
C ALA A 63 3.53 2.25 -13.01
N ILE A 64 4.47 2.65 -13.87
CA ILE A 64 5.60 1.82 -14.29
C ILE A 64 6.97 2.44 -14.08
N ASN A 65 7.04 3.75 -13.83
CA ASN A 65 8.31 4.47 -13.70
C ASN A 65 8.76 4.68 -12.24
N GLY A 66 7.88 4.43 -11.26
CA GLY A 66 8.12 4.66 -9.86
C GLY A 66 7.87 6.10 -9.41
N ASP A 67 7.52 6.29 -8.15
CA ASP A 67 7.32 7.61 -7.57
C ASP A 67 8.63 8.40 -7.42
N GLY A 68 8.51 9.72 -7.21
CA GLY A 68 9.65 10.61 -7.11
C GLY A 68 10.61 10.28 -5.97
N GLY A 69 10.08 9.78 -4.85
CA GLY A 69 10.89 9.35 -3.70
C GLY A 69 11.72 8.11 -4.01
N TRP A 70 11.05 7.09 -4.54
CA TRP A 70 11.70 5.84 -4.92
C TRP A 70 12.76 6.06 -6.01
N ARG A 71 12.44 6.88 -7.04
CA ARG A 71 13.39 7.21 -8.12
C ARG A 71 14.66 7.87 -7.57
N ARG A 72 14.52 8.86 -6.68
CA ARG A 72 15.70 9.52 -6.08
C ARG A 72 16.59 8.56 -5.30
N GLU A 73 15.96 7.63 -4.57
CA GLU A 73 16.68 6.71 -3.70
C GLU A 73 17.38 5.56 -4.48
N HIS A 74 16.74 5.03 -5.52
CA HIS A 74 17.18 3.78 -6.16
C HIS A 74 17.70 3.97 -7.59
N PHE A 75 17.02 4.79 -8.38
CA PHE A 75 17.33 5.00 -9.81
C PHE A 75 17.15 6.47 -10.19
N PRO A 76 18.11 7.35 -9.82
CA PRO A 76 18.03 8.75 -10.21
C PRO A 76 18.04 8.92 -11.73
N PRO A 77 17.45 10.00 -12.29
CA PRO A 77 17.50 10.28 -13.71
C PRO A 77 18.96 10.30 -14.25
N PRO A 78 19.22 9.84 -15.48
CA PRO A 78 18.23 9.33 -16.47
C PRO A 78 17.86 7.84 -16.30
N LYS A 79 18.42 7.14 -15.31
CA LYS A 79 18.28 5.68 -15.16
C LYS A 79 16.89 5.22 -14.71
N ASN A 80 16.06 6.12 -14.25
CA ASN A 80 14.72 5.79 -13.68
C ASN A 80 13.73 5.21 -14.69
N ARG A 81 13.94 5.41 -16.00
CA ARG A 81 13.07 4.90 -17.08
C ARG A 81 13.65 3.68 -17.81
N THR A 82 14.80 3.17 -17.39
CA THR A 82 15.36 1.96 -17.97
C THR A 82 14.46 0.76 -17.71
N TYR A 83 14.51 -0.24 -18.59
CA TYR A 83 13.78 -1.50 -18.40
C TYR A 83 13.99 -2.09 -17.01
N PHE A 84 15.23 -2.12 -16.54
CA PHE A 84 15.56 -2.71 -15.23
C PHE A 84 14.98 -1.93 -14.06
N ALA A 85 15.03 -0.60 -14.10
CA ALA A 85 14.43 0.24 -13.06
C ALA A 85 12.91 0.05 -12.99
N ARG A 86 12.23 0.04 -14.14
CA ARG A 86 10.79 -0.21 -14.27
C ARG A 86 10.42 -1.62 -13.80
N LEU A 87 11.22 -2.63 -14.15
CA LEU A 87 11.04 -4.00 -13.68
C LEU A 87 11.13 -4.09 -12.15
N CYS A 88 12.14 -3.48 -11.54
CA CYS A 88 12.30 -3.45 -10.10
C CYS A 88 11.12 -2.76 -9.40
N TRP A 89 10.62 -1.65 -9.95
CA TRP A 89 9.45 -0.95 -9.43
C TRP A 89 8.20 -1.81 -9.47
N LEU A 90 7.90 -2.38 -10.63
CA LEU A 90 6.71 -3.20 -10.83
C LEU A 90 6.75 -4.49 -10.00
N LEU A 91 7.90 -5.16 -9.91
CA LEU A 91 8.02 -6.35 -9.06
C LEU A 91 7.93 -6.04 -7.56
N ARG A 92 8.23 -4.81 -7.15
CA ARG A 92 7.98 -4.34 -5.78
C ARG A 92 6.51 -4.04 -5.51
N ASN A 93 5.79 -3.49 -6.47
CA ASN A 93 4.42 -3.00 -6.35
C ASN A 93 3.45 -3.78 -7.25
N ARG A 94 3.68 -5.08 -7.37
CA ARG A 94 2.87 -5.98 -8.21
C ARG A 94 1.39 -5.81 -7.93
N ILE A 95 0.59 -5.89 -8.99
CA ILE A 95 -0.88 -5.84 -8.95
C ILE A 95 -1.49 -4.65 -8.20
N GLY A 96 -0.73 -3.55 -8.03
CA GLY A 96 -1.23 -2.36 -7.34
C GLY A 96 -2.52 -1.83 -7.95
N TYR A 97 -2.60 -1.74 -9.27
CA TYR A 97 -3.81 -1.33 -10.00
C TYR A 97 -4.99 -2.27 -9.76
N PHE A 98 -4.76 -3.59 -9.80
CA PHE A 98 -5.82 -4.58 -9.50
C PHE A 98 -6.34 -4.41 -8.07
N SER A 99 -5.44 -4.33 -7.09
CA SER A 99 -5.78 -4.18 -5.67
C SER A 99 -6.59 -2.90 -5.41
N VAL A 100 -6.23 -1.79 -6.07
CA VAL A 100 -6.98 -0.53 -5.96
C VAL A 100 -8.34 -0.65 -6.61
N LYS A 101 -8.40 -1.14 -7.84
CA LYS A 101 -9.62 -1.12 -8.65
C LYS A 101 -10.70 -2.07 -8.13
N TYR A 102 -10.33 -3.25 -7.66
CA TYR A 102 -11.28 -4.33 -7.32
C TYR A 102 -11.45 -4.57 -5.82
N LEU A 103 -10.43 -4.28 -5.03
CA LEU A 103 -10.42 -4.51 -3.59
C LEU A 103 -10.30 -3.22 -2.78
N GLY A 104 -9.93 -2.13 -3.41
CA GLY A 104 -9.70 -0.85 -2.77
C GLY A 104 -10.96 -0.22 -2.18
N VAL A 105 -10.75 0.80 -1.39
CA VAL A 105 -11.79 1.61 -0.77
C VAL A 105 -11.59 3.05 -1.22
N LYS A 106 -12.59 3.62 -1.88
CA LYS A 106 -12.59 5.05 -2.19
C LYS A 106 -12.71 5.83 -0.88
N VAL A 107 -11.88 6.83 -0.69
CA VAL A 107 -11.93 7.68 0.51
C VAL A 107 -13.30 8.33 0.63
N LEU A 108 -13.91 8.76 -0.48
CA LEU A 108 -15.26 9.32 -0.54
C LEU A 108 -16.36 8.40 -0.03
N ASP A 109 -16.16 7.08 -0.08
CA ASP A 109 -17.15 6.10 0.40
C ASP A 109 -17.04 5.89 1.91
N VAL A 110 -15.99 6.36 2.57
CA VAL A 110 -15.84 6.25 4.02
C VAL A 110 -16.75 7.25 4.71
N GLN A 111 -17.45 6.81 5.76
CA GLN A 111 -18.19 7.69 6.67
C GLN A 111 -17.23 8.28 7.70
N PRO A 112 -16.90 9.59 7.67
CA PRO A 112 -15.89 10.18 8.56
C PRO A 112 -16.18 9.96 10.04
N SER A 113 -17.43 10.12 10.45
CA SER A 113 -17.88 9.90 11.85
C SER A 113 -17.72 8.46 12.33
N SER A 114 -17.50 7.49 11.44
CA SER A 114 -17.31 6.08 11.77
C SER A 114 -15.86 5.69 11.96
N VAL A 115 -14.91 6.59 11.70
CA VAL A 115 -13.47 6.29 11.79
C VAL A 115 -13.07 6.23 13.26
N VAL A 116 -12.63 5.05 13.68
CA VAL A 116 -12.14 4.80 15.05
C VAL A 116 -10.70 4.32 14.98
N THR A 117 -9.85 4.98 15.74
CA THR A 117 -8.42 4.68 15.79
C THR A 117 -8.02 4.17 17.17
N TYR A 118 -7.24 3.10 17.20
CA TYR A 118 -6.69 2.49 18.40
C TYR A 118 -5.17 2.45 18.32
N GLY A 119 -4.49 2.84 19.39
CA GLY A 119 -3.04 2.80 19.51
C GLY A 119 -2.37 4.08 18.99
N ASP A 120 -1.15 3.94 18.50
CA ASP A 120 -0.29 5.06 18.11
C ASP A 120 -0.35 5.30 16.59
N VAL A 121 -0.99 6.38 16.16
CA VAL A 121 -1.11 6.75 14.73
C VAL A 121 0.23 7.00 14.06
N LEU A 122 1.23 7.42 14.82
CA LEU A 122 2.58 7.71 14.32
C LEU A 122 3.47 6.47 14.23
N ILE A 123 2.97 5.29 14.62
CA ILE A 123 3.78 4.06 14.63
C ILE A 123 4.33 3.70 13.25
N THR A 124 3.65 4.06 12.16
CA THR A 124 4.12 3.83 10.79
C THR A 124 5.41 4.58 10.47
N GLN A 125 5.65 5.71 11.15
CA GLN A 125 6.85 6.54 11.00
C GLN A 125 7.99 6.12 11.95
N ASN A 126 7.70 5.20 12.88
CA ASN A 126 8.63 4.82 13.93
C ASN A 126 9.83 3.98 13.45
N LYS A 127 9.69 3.25 12.34
CA LYS A 127 10.77 2.48 11.68
C LYS A 127 11.48 1.50 12.62
N GLY A 128 10.74 0.88 13.55
CA GLY A 128 11.24 -0.11 14.50
C GLY A 128 11.93 0.44 15.75
N ARG A 129 11.95 1.75 15.98
CA ARG A 129 12.61 2.33 17.17
C ARG A 129 11.91 1.93 18.48
N LYS A 130 10.60 1.74 18.47
CA LYS A 130 9.79 1.21 19.60
C LYS A 130 8.81 0.15 19.11
N SER A 131 8.33 -0.71 20.00
CA SER A 131 7.20 -1.59 19.70
C SER A 131 5.90 -0.81 19.87
N GLY A 132 4.94 -1.11 19.00
CA GLY A 132 3.63 -0.48 19.07
C GLY A 132 2.70 -1.01 17.98
N PHE A 133 1.48 -0.49 17.97
CA PHE A 133 0.48 -0.81 16.95
C PHE A 133 -0.43 0.38 16.71
N CYS A 134 -1.04 0.39 15.53
CA CYS A 134 -2.20 1.20 15.21
C CYS A 134 -3.24 0.32 14.53
N LYS A 135 -4.49 0.46 14.90
CA LYS A 135 -5.64 -0.15 14.24
C LYS A 135 -6.64 0.94 13.92
N VAL A 136 -7.08 0.98 12.68
CA VAL A 136 -8.12 1.90 12.22
C VAL A 136 -9.29 1.08 11.72
N GLU A 137 -10.48 1.44 12.13
CA GLU A 137 -11.74 0.86 11.67
C GLU A 137 -12.60 1.96 11.10
N CYS A 138 -13.34 1.66 10.04
CA CYS A 138 -14.30 2.58 9.47
C CYS A 138 -15.46 1.82 8.83
N ARG A 139 -16.58 2.53 8.63
CA ARG A 139 -17.74 2.05 7.89
C ARG A 139 -17.86 2.83 6.59
N LEU A 140 -18.19 2.12 5.53
CA LEU A 140 -18.50 2.72 4.23
C LEU A 140 -19.96 3.15 4.16
N LYS A 141 -20.28 4.04 3.22
CA LYS A 141 -21.66 4.49 2.97
C LYS A 141 -22.65 3.35 2.68
N ASP A 142 -22.15 2.25 2.11
CA ASP A 142 -22.92 1.02 1.86
C ASP A 142 -23.03 0.08 3.08
N GLY A 143 -22.56 0.51 4.25
CA GLY A 143 -22.62 -0.24 5.50
C GLY A 143 -21.48 -1.25 5.70
N ARG A 144 -20.64 -1.50 4.70
CA ARG A 144 -19.50 -2.43 4.84
C ARG A 144 -18.45 -1.85 5.77
N GLU A 145 -17.94 -2.70 6.66
CA GLU A 145 -16.83 -2.34 7.55
C GLU A 145 -15.47 -2.60 6.90
N ARG A 146 -14.52 -1.73 7.16
CA ARG A 146 -13.12 -1.86 6.75
C ARG A 146 -12.21 -1.63 7.94
N PHE A 147 -11.03 -2.21 7.88
CA PHE A 147 -10.00 -2.01 8.91
C PHE A 147 -8.61 -2.01 8.30
N GLY A 148 -7.70 -1.33 8.98
CA GLY A 148 -6.27 -1.44 8.78
C GLY A 148 -5.60 -1.76 10.11
N TYR A 149 -4.62 -2.64 10.11
CA TYR A 149 -3.86 -2.98 11.30
C TYR A 149 -2.38 -2.96 10.99
N TYR A 150 -1.66 -2.11 11.71
CA TYR A 150 -0.21 -1.98 11.62
C TYR A 150 0.41 -2.29 12.97
N ARG A 151 1.49 -3.05 13.00
CA ARG A 151 2.21 -3.39 14.22
C ARG A 151 3.70 -3.49 13.97
N GLU A 152 4.48 -2.91 14.87
CA GLU A 152 5.93 -3.14 14.99
C GLU A 152 6.23 -3.82 16.32
N ILE A 153 7.10 -4.83 16.28
CA ILE A 153 7.59 -5.55 17.44
C ILE A 153 9.11 -5.51 17.39
N ARG A 154 9.73 -4.66 18.19
CA ARG A 154 11.17 -4.57 18.30
C ARG A 154 11.70 -5.77 19.06
N TYR A 155 12.70 -6.42 18.50
CA TYR A 155 13.39 -7.50 19.18
C TYR A 155 14.36 -6.98 20.25
N LYS A 156 14.69 -7.84 21.20
CA LYS A 156 15.63 -7.57 22.29
C LYS A 156 16.88 -8.46 22.13
N GLY A 157 17.91 -8.20 22.94
CA GLY A 157 19.13 -9.00 22.98
C GLY A 157 19.87 -9.01 21.65
N PHE A 158 20.27 -10.17 21.19
CA PHE A 158 21.03 -10.37 19.94
C PHE A 158 20.38 -9.77 18.70
N LEU A 159 19.03 -9.73 18.65
CA LEU A 159 18.28 -9.18 17.53
C LEU A 159 17.83 -7.72 17.77
N SER A 160 18.39 -6.97 18.71
CA SER A 160 17.96 -5.61 19.07
C SER A 160 18.05 -4.59 17.94
N GLY A 161 18.82 -4.87 16.88
CA GLY A 161 18.90 -4.08 15.65
C GLY A 161 17.76 -4.34 14.65
N PHE A 162 16.84 -5.27 14.97
CA PHE A 162 15.76 -5.69 14.08
C PHE A 162 14.39 -5.56 14.74
N TYR A 163 13.35 -5.56 13.89
CA TYR A 163 11.96 -5.58 14.31
C TYR A 163 11.11 -6.39 13.33
N CYS A 164 10.00 -6.93 13.83
CA CYS A 164 8.94 -7.50 13.02
C CYS A 164 7.93 -6.41 12.66
N ARG A 165 7.52 -6.35 11.39
CA ARG A 165 6.44 -5.48 10.91
C ARG A 165 5.31 -6.32 10.34
N ILE A 166 4.09 -6.04 10.80
CA ILE A 166 2.85 -6.59 10.30
C ILE A 166 2.00 -5.43 9.79
N TYR A 167 1.48 -5.52 8.57
CA TYR A 167 0.52 -4.57 8.04
C TYR A 167 -0.53 -5.33 7.23
N VAL A 168 -1.78 -5.31 7.68
CA VAL A 168 -2.87 -6.08 7.07
C VAL A 168 -4.17 -5.29 7.01
N GLY A 169 -5.05 -5.63 6.06
CA GLY A 169 -6.33 -4.99 5.83
C GLY A 169 -6.26 -3.96 4.70
N TRP A 170 -6.60 -2.72 4.96
CA TRP A 170 -6.50 -1.60 4.03
C TRP A 170 -5.53 -0.54 4.56
N LYS A 171 -4.97 0.29 3.69
CA LYS A 171 -4.06 1.39 4.07
C LYS A 171 -4.82 2.55 4.76
N LEU A 172 -5.61 2.24 5.77
CA LEU A 172 -6.39 3.23 6.52
C LEU A 172 -5.55 4.09 7.46
N MET A 173 -4.28 3.74 7.70
CA MET A 173 -3.40 4.55 8.55
C MET A 173 -3.18 5.95 7.98
N ASP A 174 -3.29 6.09 6.66
CA ASP A 174 -3.10 7.36 5.98
C ASP A 174 -4.22 8.38 6.32
N ILE A 175 -5.38 7.87 6.78
CA ILE A 175 -6.50 8.69 7.25
C ILE A 175 -6.63 8.75 8.78
N ALA A 176 -5.86 7.96 9.50
CA ALA A 176 -5.98 7.79 10.96
C ALA A 176 -5.66 9.05 11.76
N GLY A 177 -4.86 9.95 11.23
CA GLY A 177 -4.47 11.21 11.88
C GLY A 177 -5.19 12.42 11.32
N ALA A 178 -5.99 12.26 10.26
CA ALA A 178 -6.74 13.35 9.69
C ALA A 178 -7.97 13.69 10.58
N ASN A 179 -8.07 14.93 11.04
CA ASN A 179 -9.30 15.39 11.65
C ASN A 179 -10.43 15.19 10.62
N PRO A 180 -11.61 14.64 10.98
CA PRO A 180 -12.76 14.52 10.08
C PRO A 180 -13.10 15.83 9.35
N GLU A 181 -12.82 16.98 9.96
CA GLU A 181 -12.99 18.30 9.36
C GLU A 181 -11.97 18.58 8.23
N ASN A 182 -10.77 18.02 8.30
CA ASN A 182 -9.72 18.18 7.29
C ASN A 182 -9.77 17.12 6.17
N TRP A 183 -10.74 16.22 6.21
CA TRP A 183 -10.98 15.28 5.12
C TRP A 183 -11.30 15.98 3.80
N HIS A 184 -11.70 17.25 3.83
CA HIS A 184 -11.85 18.08 2.63
C HIS A 184 -10.55 18.21 1.84
N GLU A 185 -9.40 18.33 2.50
CA GLU A 185 -8.08 18.36 1.83
C GLU A 185 -7.76 17.04 1.14
N PHE A 186 -8.29 15.91 1.66
CA PHE A 186 -8.23 14.61 0.99
C PHE A 186 -9.31 14.46 -0.09
N ILE A 187 -10.34 15.30 -0.11
CA ILE A 187 -11.51 15.23 -0.98
C ILE A 187 -11.36 16.17 -2.19
N GLU A 188 -10.53 17.19 -2.17
CA GLU A 188 -10.36 18.11 -3.31
C GLU A 188 -9.83 17.41 -4.58
N ASP A 189 -9.08 16.30 -4.42
CA ASP A 189 -8.79 15.32 -5.47
C ASP A 189 -9.73 14.11 -5.44
N GLY A 190 -10.89 14.23 -4.88
CA GLY A 190 -11.74 13.26 -4.21
C GLY A 190 -12.19 12.05 -5.00
N ASP A 191 -12.27 12.12 -6.32
CA ASP A 191 -12.64 10.96 -7.14
C ASP A 191 -11.50 9.94 -7.30
N LYS A 192 -10.28 10.29 -6.94
CA LYS A 192 -9.08 9.54 -7.27
C LYS A 192 -8.44 8.81 -6.08
N LYS A 193 -8.71 9.21 -4.83
CA LYS A 193 -8.06 8.60 -3.68
C LYS A 193 -8.70 7.28 -3.27
N VAL A 194 -8.00 6.20 -3.55
CA VAL A 194 -8.41 4.84 -3.21
C VAL A 194 -7.38 4.19 -2.28
N LEU A 195 -7.85 3.73 -1.14
CA LEU A 195 -7.03 3.02 -0.16
C LEU A 195 -6.89 1.56 -0.57
N LYS A 196 -5.70 1.16 -0.99
CA LYS A 196 -5.45 -0.21 -1.42
C LYS A 196 -5.41 -1.20 -0.26
N THR A 197 -5.69 -2.47 -0.56
CA THR A 197 -5.44 -3.58 0.35
C THR A 197 -3.95 -3.70 0.65
N VAL A 198 -3.64 -4.24 1.81
CA VAL A 198 -2.28 -4.54 2.21
C VAL A 198 -2.24 -5.82 3.03
N TRP A 199 -1.29 -6.67 2.70
CA TRP A 199 -0.87 -7.78 3.53
C TRP A 199 0.67 -7.84 3.47
N ALA A 200 1.32 -7.47 4.54
CA ALA A 200 2.76 -7.45 4.62
C ALA A 200 3.21 -8.00 5.97
N PHE A 201 4.04 -9.02 5.91
CA PHE A 201 4.68 -9.61 7.06
C PHE A 201 6.20 -9.61 6.83
N HIS A 202 6.90 -8.83 7.62
CA HIS A 202 8.36 -8.73 7.56
C HIS A 202 8.93 -9.12 8.92
N PRO A 203 9.35 -10.36 9.10
CA PRO A 203 9.81 -10.84 10.40
C PRO A 203 11.11 -10.18 10.87
N LEU A 204 12.01 -9.84 9.95
CA LEU A 204 13.33 -9.27 10.26
C LEU A 204 13.57 -8.02 9.40
N LYS A 205 13.13 -6.88 9.89
CA LYS A 205 13.42 -5.57 9.31
C LYS A 205 14.48 -4.86 10.14
N ARG A 206 15.47 -4.25 9.50
CA ARG A 206 16.48 -3.49 10.20
C ARG A 206 15.90 -2.17 10.73
N VAL A 207 16.20 -1.84 11.98
CA VAL A 207 15.84 -0.55 12.58
C VAL A 207 16.57 0.55 11.82
N LYS A 208 15.86 1.56 11.33
CA LYS A 208 16.47 2.74 10.71
C LYS A 208 16.72 3.78 11.79
N GLN A 209 17.95 4.25 11.84
CA GLN A 209 18.35 5.39 12.68
C GLN A 209 17.71 6.66 12.21
#